data_fd74b71c4bc7cb3408f56b5d40030e85
#
_entry.id   fd74b71c4bc7cb3408f56b5d40030e85
#
_cell.length_a   1.000
_cell.length_b   1.000
_cell.length_c   1.000
_cell.angle_alpha   90.00
_cell.angle_beta   90.00
_cell.angle_gamma   90.00
#
_symmetry.space_group_name_H-M   'P 1'
#
loop_
_entity.id
_entity.type
_entity.pdbx_description
1 polymer ?
#
loop_
_entity_poly.entity_id
_entity_poly.type
_entity_poly.pdbx_seq_one_letter_code
_entity_poly.pdbx_strand_id
1 'polypeptide(L)'
;MHERDNNMIRISKTSKLDGILSWSLQALETCQGSVNPDGTLVPACSGCYATTGNYNYPNVKAPRLENKSDWKRDAWVSDMVQALDSSRYFRWFDSGDIYSVALAEKIFEVMQQTPWCKHWLPTRMAKFAKYQDVLARMQALDNVMVRFSSDSVSGEFDARHGSVIIENPEALPEGATLCEAYNNGGKCNGCLLYTSDAADE
;
A
#
# COMPACT_ATOMS: atom_id res chain seq x y z
N MET A 1 29.97 25.44 -8.64
CA MET A 1 29.53 24.15 -9.16
C MET A 1 28.35 23.74 -8.26
N HIS A 2 27.10 23.97 -8.72
CA HIS A 2 25.92 23.58 -7.96
C HIS A 2 25.78 22.07 -8.13
N GLU A 3 26.03 21.33 -7.06
CA GLU A 3 25.49 19.97 -6.93
C GLU A 3 23.97 20.12 -7.06
N ARG A 4 23.43 19.64 -8.16
CA ARG A 4 22.00 19.38 -8.27
C ARG A 4 21.75 18.19 -7.36
N ASP A 5 21.29 18.44 -6.14
CA ASP A 5 20.73 17.44 -5.27
C ASP A 5 19.64 16.72 -6.04
N ASN A 6 19.95 15.47 -6.44
CA ASN A 6 19.04 14.61 -7.19
C ASN A 6 18.05 14.01 -6.20
N ASN A 7 17.35 14.87 -5.47
CA ASN A 7 16.48 14.57 -4.33
C ASN A 7 15.06 14.25 -4.81
N MET A 8 14.94 13.49 -5.91
CA MET A 8 13.65 13.17 -6.50
C MET A 8 13.08 11.92 -5.83
N ILE A 9 11.90 12.07 -5.19
CA ILE A 9 11.11 10.94 -4.67
C ILE A 9 10.87 9.90 -5.76
N ARG A 10 11.14 8.62 -5.46
CA ARG A 10 10.93 7.51 -6.39
C ARG A 10 9.50 7.01 -6.32
N ILE A 11 8.64 7.63 -7.10
CA ILE A 11 7.23 7.26 -7.28
C ILE A 11 7.08 6.50 -8.60
N SER A 12 6.25 5.47 -8.61
CA SER A 12 5.94 4.66 -9.78
C SER A 12 4.48 4.85 -10.20
N LYS A 13 4.18 4.65 -11.48
CA LYS A 13 2.81 4.50 -11.97
C LYS A 13 2.43 3.02 -11.97
N THR A 14 1.31 2.70 -11.35
CA THR A 14 0.81 1.32 -11.31
C THR A 14 -0.17 1.12 -12.46
N SER A 15 0.20 0.29 -13.44
CA SER A 15 -0.61 0.04 -14.64
C SER A 15 -1.98 -0.57 -14.32
N LYS A 16 -2.07 -1.43 -13.30
CA LYS A 16 -3.33 -2.02 -12.81
C LYS A 16 -4.31 -0.96 -12.28
N LEU A 17 -3.79 0.14 -11.75
CA LEU A 17 -4.56 1.23 -11.15
C LEU A 17 -4.72 2.41 -12.09
N ASP A 18 -4.80 2.18 -13.40
CA ASP A 18 -5.00 3.21 -14.43
C ASP A 18 -3.99 4.37 -14.36
N GLY A 19 -2.77 4.07 -13.92
CA GLY A 19 -1.67 5.02 -13.82
C GLY A 19 -1.62 5.83 -12.53
N ILE A 20 -2.42 5.46 -11.51
CA ILE A 20 -2.31 6.05 -10.17
C ILE A 20 -0.89 5.90 -9.66
N LEU A 21 -0.38 6.97 -9.08
CA LEU A 21 0.96 7.00 -8.50
C LEU A 21 1.06 6.13 -7.26
N SER A 22 2.20 5.48 -7.08
CA SER A 22 2.49 4.66 -5.89
C SER A 22 3.92 4.86 -5.40
N TRP A 23 4.09 4.77 -4.07
CA TRP A 23 5.39 4.65 -3.43
C TRP A 23 5.48 3.27 -2.79
N SER A 24 6.57 2.54 -3.07
CA SER A 24 6.67 1.13 -2.74
C SER A 24 8.05 0.76 -2.22
N LEU A 25 8.11 -0.36 -1.50
CA LEU A 25 9.32 -0.96 -0.95
C LEU A 25 9.52 -2.36 -1.53
N GLN A 26 10.71 -2.92 -1.31
CA GLN A 26 11.01 -4.27 -1.78
C GLN A 26 10.20 -5.30 -0.97
N ALA A 27 9.46 -6.15 -1.70
CA ALA A 27 8.68 -7.23 -1.10
C ALA A 27 9.58 -8.21 -0.34
N LEU A 28 9.02 -8.84 0.67
CA LEU A 28 9.62 -9.71 1.68
C LEU A 28 10.63 -9.00 2.59
N GLU A 29 11.51 -8.15 2.07
CA GLU A 29 12.47 -7.40 2.91
C GLU A 29 11.81 -6.46 3.92
N THR A 30 10.61 -5.96 3.60
CA THR A 30 9.87 -5.00 4.42
C THR A 30 8.50 -5.52 4.87
N CYS A 31 8.13 -6.73 4.48
CA CYS A 31 6.84 -7.33 4.78
C CYS A 31 6.86 -8.14 6.08
N GLN A 32 7.16 -7.50 7.22
CA GLN A 32 7.21 -8.20 8.52
C GLN A 32 5.89 -8.92 8.85
N GLY A 33 4.75 -8.36 8.43
CA GLY A 33 3.43 -8.95 8.62
C GLY A 33 3.16 -10.20 7.77
N SER A 34 4.00 -10.50 6.78
CA SER A 34 3.86 -11.68 5.91
C SER A 34 4.54 -12.94 6.46
N VAL A 35 5.21 -12.84 7.61
CA VAL A 35 6.03 -13.94 8.17
C VAL A 35 5.43 -14.40 9.51
N ASN A 36 5.25 -15.69 9.66
CA ASN A 36 4.86 -16.35 10.89
C ASN A 36 6.02 -16.37 11.91
N PRO A 37 5.75 -16.62 13.22
CA PRO A 37 6.81 -16.73 14.23
C PRO A 37 7.86 -17.82 13.94
N ASP A 38 7.51 -18.85 13.19
CA ASP A 38 8.39 -19.94 12.76
C ASP A 38 9.24 -19.61 11.52
N GLY A 39 9.10 -18.41 10.95
CA GLY A 39 9.81 -17.95 9.77
C GLY A 39 9.16 -18.32 8.43
N THR A 40 8.05 -19.04 8.43
CA THR A 40 7.28 -19.35 7.21
C THR A 40 6.45 -18.16 6.76
N LEU A 41 6.07 -18.11 5.47
CA LEU A 41 5.13 -17.09 5.00
C LEU A 41 3.70 -17.45 5.39
N VAL A 42 2.90 -16.41 5.70
CA VAL A 42 1.45 -16.59 5.85
C VAL A 42 0.84 -17.08 4.52
N PRO A 43 -0.26 -17.87 4.53
CA PRO A 43 -0.85 -18.45 3.32
C PRO A 43 -1.09 -17.45 2.19
N ALA A 44 -1.62 -16.27 2.50
CA ALA A 44 -1.89 -15.22 1.53
C ALA A 44 -0.62 -14.60 0.88
N CYS A 45 0.57 -14.89 1.40
CA CYS A 45 1.86 -14.42 0.87
C CYS A 45 2.71 -15.53 0.24
N SER A 46 2.29 -16.79 0.30
CA SER A 46 3.06 -17.94 -0.24
C SER A 46 3.31 -17.83 -1.74
N GLY A 47 2.39 -17.22 -2.50
CA GLY A 47 2.50 -16.96 -3.94
C GLY A 47 2.61 -15.47 -4.26
N CYS A 48 3.42 -14.71 -3.53
CA CYS A 48 3.51 -13.26 -3.67
C CYS A 48 3.95 -12.84 -5.09
N TYR A 49 3.06 -12.20 -5.83
CA TYR A 49 3.32 -11.68 -7.18
C TYR A 49 4.51 -10.70 -7.24
N ALA A 50 4.76 -9.98 -6.15
CA ALA A 50 5.83 -8.98 -6.08
C ALA A 50 7.24 -9.59 -5.93
N THR A 51 7.35 -10.92 -5.97
CA THR A 51 8.63 -11.67 -6.00
C THR A 51 8.93 -12.27 -7.37
N THR A 52 8.04 -12.11 -8.34
CA THR A 52 8.13 -12.76 -9.66
C THR A 52 7.96 -11.76 -10.81
N GLY A 53 8.21 -12.21 -12.02
CA GLY A 53 7.95 -11.45 -13.25
C GLY A 53 8.64 -10.08 -13.27
N ASN A 54 7.89 -9.06 -13.65
CA ASN A 54 8.40 -7.69 -13.83
C ASN A 54 8.99 -7.08 -12.55
N TYR A 55 8.62 -7.56 -11.37
CA TYR A 55 9.14 -7.08 -10.08
C TYR A 55 10.64 -7.40 -9.89
N ASN A 56 11.17 -8.37 -10.64
CA ASN A 56 12.60 -8.70 -10.64
C ASN A 56 13.45 -7.86 -11.60
N TYR A 57 12.83 -7.08 -12.48
CA TYR A 57 13.60 -6.22 -13.38
C TYR A 57 14.34 -5.11 -12.63
N PRO A 58 15.61 -4.82 -12.98
CA PRO A 58 16.41 -3.83 -12.28
C PRO A 58 15.74 -2.45 -12.17
N ASN A 59 15.09 -1.97 -13.23
CA ASN A 59 14.38 -0.70 -13.26
C ASN A 59 13.12 -0.64 -12.38
N VAL A 60 12.59 -1.79 -11.98
CA VAL A 60 11.47 -1.92 -11.06
C VAL A 60 11.95 -2.13 -9.62
N LYS A 61 13.00 -2.91 -9.44
CA LYS A 61 13.57 -3.26 -8.13
C LYS A 61 14.38 -2.12 -7.52
N ALA A 62 15.23 -1.45 -8.31
CA ALA A 62 16.15 -0.42 -7.80
C ALA A 62 15.42 0.72 -7.06
N PRO A 63 14.33 1.34 -7.59
CA PRO A 63 13.60 2.38 -6.87
C PRO A 63 13.06 1.92 -5.51
N ARG A 64 12.65 0.66 -5.38
CA ARG A 64 12.12 0.11 -4.12
C ARG A 64 13.21 -0.08 -3.07
N LEU A 65 14.41 -0.46 -3.50
CA LEU A 65 15.58 -0.56 -2.63
C LEU A 65 16.07 0.84 -2.20
N GLU A 66 16.08 1.81 -3.12
CA GLU A 66 16.42 3.20 -2.81
C GLU A 66 15.43 3.79 -1.81
N ASN A 67 14.14 3.60 -1.99
CA ASN A 67 13.09 4.06 -1.09
C ASN A 67 13.27 3.57 0.36
N LYS A 68 13.86 2.37 0.56
CA LYS A 68 14.11 1.81 1.90
C LYS A 68 15.07 2.68 2.75
N SER A 69 15.95 3.42 2.11
CA SER A 69 16.84 4.37 2.78
C SER A 69 16.40 5.82 2.66
N ASP A 70 15.80 6.19 1.53
CA ASP A 70 15.44 7.56 1.19
C ASP A 70 14.44 8.19 2.17
N TRP A 71 13.44 7.44 2.63
CA TRP A 71 12.42 7.95 3.56
C TRP A 71 13.00 8.47 4.89
N LYS A 72 14.26 8.12 5.22
CA LYS A 72 14.92 8.54 6.46
C LYS A 72 15.39 9.99 6.41
N ARG A 73 15.49 10.59 5.22
CA ARG A 73 15.87 12.01 5.06
C ARG A 73 14.89 12.92 5.79
N ASP A 74 15.39 14.02 6.33
CA ASP A 74 14.53 15.02 7.00
C ASP A 74 13.52 15.64 6.03
N ALA A 75 13.94 15.95 4.82
CA ALA A 75 13.10 16.56 3.78
C ALA A 75 12.10 15.60 3.12
N TRP A 76 12.09 14.29 3.46
CA TRP A 76 11.29 13.30 2.73
C TRP A 76 9.78 13.61 2.75
N VAL A 77 9.24 14.06 3.89
CA VAL A 77 7.81 14.42 4.01
C VAL A 77 7.48 15.58 3.07
N SER A 78 8.25 16.66 3.11
CA SER A 78 8.02 17.82 2.22
C SER A 78 8.16 17.47 0.75
N ASP A 79 9.13 16.62 0.41
CA ASP A 79 9.34 16.15 -0.97
C ASP A 79 8.16 15.28 -1.44
N MET A 80 7.61 14.42 -0.57
CA MET A 80 6.41 13.63 -0.86
C MET A 80 5.18 14.51 -1.05
N VAL A 81 4.97 15.50 -0.18
CA VAL A 81 3.86 16.46 -0.30
C VAL A 81 3.95 17.20 -1.64
N GLN A 82 5.12 17.70 -2.00
CA GLN A 82 5.35 18.35 -3.30
C GLN A 82 5.10 17.40 -4.48
N ALA A 83 5.56 16.15 -4.39
CA ALA A 83 5.35 15.14 -5.45
C ALA A 83 3.86 14.79 -5.65
N LEU A 84 3.01 15.01 -4.63
CA LEU A 84 1.57 14.75 -4.65
C LEU A 84 0.71 15.99 -4.91
N ASP A 85 1.30 17.15 -5.17
CA ASP A 85 0.61 18.44 -5.32
C ASP A 85 -0.57 18.40 -6.32
N SER A 86 -0.40 17.70 -7.44
CA SER A 86 -1.43 17.53 -8.48
C SER A 86 -2.12 16.15 -8.47
N SER A 87 -1.81 15.30 -7.49
CA SER A 87 -2.33 13.92 -7.45
C SER A 87 -3.66 13.87 -6.73
N ARG A 88 -4.70 13.33 -7.40
CA ARG A 88 -6.00 13.10 -6.76
C ARG A 88 -6.05 11.79 -5.97
N TYR A 89 -5.33 10.76 -6.43
CA TYR A 89 -5.27 9.43 -5.83
C TYR A 89 -3.84 8.98 -5.70
N PHE A 90 -3.54 8.29 -4.60
CA PHE A 90 -2.22 7.76 -4.32
C PHE A 90 -2.30 6.41 -3.62
N ARG A 91 -1.48 5.45 -4.05
CA ARG A 91 -1.34 4.15 -3.41
C ARG A 91 -0.02 4.03 -2.66
N TRP A 92 -0.11 3.70 -1.39
CA TRP A 92 1.02 3.22 -0.63
C TRP A 92 1.20 1.72 -0.85
N PHE A 93 2.43 1.28 -1.10
CA PHE A 93 2.81 -0.13 -1.21
C PHE A 93 2.07 -0.94 -2.29
N ASP A 94 2.48 -0.75 -3.52
CA ASP A 94 2.24 -1.73 -4.58
C ASP A 94 2.99 -3.05 -4.28
N SER A 95 4.17 -2.94 -3.62
CA SER A 95 4.94 -4.01 -3.00
C SER A 95 5.60 -3.54 -1.71
N GLY A 96 5.95 -4.47 -0.83
CA GLY A 96 6.45 -4.14 0.50
C GLY A 96 5.33 -3.76 1.47
N ASP A 97 5.69 -3.33 2.67
CA ASP A 97 4.76 -2.87 3.70
C ASP A 97 5.47 -1.93 4.67
N ILE A 98 4.74 -1.29 5.58
CA ILE A 98 5.29 -0.51 6.67
C ILE A 98 6.14 -1.43 7.56
N TYR A 99 7.43 -1.17 7.66
CA TYR A 99 8.32 -2.01 8.48
C TYR A 99 8.88 -1.29 9.72
N SER A 100 8.49 -0.03 9.91
CA SER A 100 8.94 0.83 11.01
C SER A 100 7.83 1.78 11.43
N VAL A 101 7.65 1.97 12.74
CA VAL A 101 6.70 2.97 13.27
C VAL A 101 7.10 4.38 12.82
N ALA A 102 8.40 4.69 12.79
CA ALA A 102 8.87 5.98 12.31
C ALA A 102 8.51 6.25 10.83
N LEU A 103 8.51 5.21 9.98
CA LEU A 103 8.01 5.33 8.60
C LEU A 103 6.50 5.56 8.59
N ALA A 104 5.74 4.84 9.43
CA ALA A 104 4.30 5.03 9.53
C ALA A 104 3.94 6.47 9.94
N GLU A 105 4.66 7.05 10.91
CA GLU A 105 4.46 8.45 11.33
C GLU A 105 4.72 9.45 10.20
N LYS A 106 5.80 9.28 9.45
CA LYS A 106 6.07 10.13 8.28
C LYS A 106 5.01 9.99 7.17
N ILE A 107 4.52 8.77 6.93
CA ILE A 107 3.41 8.53 5.99
C ILE A 107 2.14 9.24 6.48
N PHE A 108 1.81 9.12 7.76
CA PHE A 108 0.68 9.83 8.36
C PHE A 108 0.81 11.36 8.19
N GLU A 109 1.99 11.91 8.41
CA GLU A 109 2.26 13.34 8.20
C GLU A 109 2.05 13.77 6.74
N VAL A 110 2.49 12.97 5.77
CA VAL A 110 2.21 13.22 4.34
C VAL A 110 0.70 13.22 4.07
N MET A 111 -0.04 12.23 4.59
CA MET A 111 -1.50 12.13 4.43
C MET A 111 -2.24 13.35 4.99
N GLN A 112 -1.82 13.85 6.17
CA GLN A 112 -2.38 15.05 6.78
C GLN A 112 -2.11 16.32 5.94
N GLN A 113 -0.93 16.42 5.35
CA GLN A 113 -0.51 17.59 4.57
C GLN A 113 -1.03 17.57 3.12
N THR A 114 -1.68 16.49 2.68
CA THR A 114 -2.23 16.33 1.32
C THR A 114 -3.73 15.99 1.33
N PRO A 115 -4.60 16.82 1.95
CA PRO A 115 -6.03 16.51 2.09
C PRO A 115 -6.78 16.43 0.75
N TRP A 116 -6.25 17.00 -0.33
CA TRP A 116 -6.78 16.90 -1.68
C TRP A 116 -6.53 15.55 -2.35
N CYS A 117 -5.59 14.75 -1.82
CA CYS A 117 -5.20 13.46 -2.36
C CYS A 117 -5.86 12.34 -1.56
N LYS A 118 -6.57 11.44 -2.23
CA LYS A 118 -7.14 10.25 -1.61
C LYS A 118 -6.06 9.16 -1.52
N HIS A 119 -5.74 8.74 -0.31
CA HIS A 119 -4.70 7.75 -0.04
C HIS A 119 -5.29 6.36 0.20
N TRP A 120 -4.70 5.38 -0.44
CA TRP A 120 -4.98 3.96 -0.18
C TRP A 120 -3.76 3.27 0.39
N LEU A 121 -3.91 2.66 1.56
CA LEU A 121 -2.85 1.95 2.29
C LEU A 121 -3.29 0.51 2.61
N PRO A 122 -2.93 -0.49 1.78
CA PRO A 122 -3.05 -1.89 2.18
C PRO A 122 -1.90 -2.26 3.12
N THR A 123 -2.19 -2.93 4.23
CA THR A 123 -1.16 -3.32 5.21
C THR A 123 -1.54 -4.58 5.99
N ARG A 124 -0.54 -5.39 6.37
CA ARG A 124 -0.65 -6.50 7.33
C ARG A 124 -0.17 -6.12 8.72
N MET A 125 0.25 -4.88 8.91
CA MET A 125 0.90 -4.45 10.16
C MET A 125 -0.10 -4.19 11.29
N ALA A 126 -1.40 -4.12 11.02
CA ALA A 126 -2.45 -3.91 12.03
C ALA A 126 -2.48 -4.98 13.15
N LYS A 127 -1.98 -6.18 12.88
CA LYS A 127 -1.86 -7.26 13.88
C LYS A 127 -0.82 -6.99 14.97
N PHE A 128 0.09 -6.02 14.78
CA PHE A 128 1.12 -5.67 15.75
C PHE A 128 0.71 -4.43 16.55
N ALA A 129 0.65 -4.55 17.87
CA ALA A 129 0.19 -3.49 18.78
C ALA A 129 0.92 -2.14 18.56
N LYS A 130 2.20 -2.18 18.23
CA LYS A 130 3.02 -0.96 18.00
C LYS A 130 2.56 -0.08 16.82
N TYR A 131 1.74 -0.61 15.90
CA TYR A 131 1.22 0.15 14.75
C TYR A 131 -0.24 0.58 14.92
N GLN A 132 -0.98 0.01 15.88
CA GLN A 132 -2.42 0.23 16.01
C GLN A 132 -2.77 1.72 16.18
N ASP A 133 -2.02 2.45 17.00
CA ASP A 133 -2.26 3.89 17.21
C ASP A 133 -2.12 4.70 15.92
N VAL A 134 -1.00 4.58 15.22
CA VAL A 134 -0.76 5.34 14.00
C VAL A 134 -1.74 4.95 12.88
N LEU A 135 -2.09 3.66 12.76
CA LEU A 135 -3.07 3.21 11.77
C LEU A 135 -4.48 3.72 12.10
N ALA A 136 -4.87 3.78 13.38
CA ALA A 136 -6.14 4.37 13.80
C ALA A 136 -6.21 5.87 13.48
N ARG A 137 -5.11 6.61 13.71
CA ARG A 137 -5.03 8.03 13.33
C ARG A 137 -5.10 8.22 11.80
N MET A 138 -4.49 7.35 11.01
CA MET A 138 -4.63 7.36 9.55
C MET A 138 -6.08 7.12 9.12
N GLN A 139 -6.77 6.13 9.70
CA GLN A 139 -8.17 5.82 9.40
C GLN A 139 -9.15 6.95 9.80
N ALA A 140 -8.76 7.82 10.72
CA ALA A 140 -9.56 8.97 11.13
C ALA A 140 -9.49 10.15 10.15
N LEU A 141 -8.63 10.09 9.12
CA LEU A 141 -8.54 11.11 8.07
C LEU A 141 -9.55 10.81 6.94
N ASP A 142 -10.34 11.79 6.53
CA ASP A 142 -11.37 11.68 5.47
C ASP A 142 -10.80 11.33 4.08
N ASN A 143 -9.52 11.59 3.88
CA ASN A 143 -8.82 11.32 2.64
C ASN A 143 -8.01 10.02 2.64
N VAL A 144 -8.18 9.15 3.65
CA VAL A 144 -7.36 7.93 3.81
C VAL A 144 -8.23 6.69 3.95
N MET A 145 -7.92 5.68 3.14
CA MET A 145 -8.43 4.32 3.26
C MET A 145 -7.31 3.37 3.64
N VAL A 146 -7.31 2.90 4.88
CA VAL A 146 -6.43 1.81 5.32
C VAL A 146 -7.15 0.49 5.16
N ARG A 147 -6.55 -0.47 4.44
CA ARG A 147 -7.06 -1.83 4.25
C ARG A 147 -6.20 -2.86 4.96
N PHE A 148 -6.78 -3.58 5.90
CA PHE A 148 -6.11 -4.66 6.62
C PHE A 148 -6.13 -5.94 5.81
N SER A 149 -4.96 -6.34 5.32
CA SER A 149 -4.83 -7.57 4.52
C SER A 149 -4.89 -8.81 5.42
N SER A 150 -5.81 -9.75 5.14
CA SER A 150 -5.89 -11.03 5.84
C SER A 150 -4.65 -11.89 5.57
N ASP A 151 -4.22 -12.66 6.57
CA ASP A 151 -3.11 -13.61 6.46
C ASP A 151 -3.54 -14.92 5.77
N SER A 152 -4.83 -15.23 5.80
CA SER A 152 -5.40 -16.45 5.24
C SER A 152 -5.87 -16.28 3.79
N VAL A 153 -6.04 -17.40 3.11
CA VAL A 153 -6.79 -17.51 1.87
C VAL A 153 -8.17 -18.07 2.21
N SER A 154 -9.24 -17.43 1.70
CA SER A 154 -10.65 -17.78 1.99
C SER A 154 -11.00 -17.86 3.46
N GLY A 155 -10.28 -17.12 4.32
CA GLY A 155 -10.46 -17.09 5.78
C GLY A 155 -11.15 -15.82 6.27
N GLU A 156 -11.04 -15.63 7.57
CA GLU A 156 -11.60 -14.45 8.25
C GLU A 156 -10.99 -13.15 7.74
N PHE A 157 -11.82 -12.12 7.63
CA PHE A 157 -11.41 -10.77 7.31
C PHE A 157 -12.29 -9.75 8.03
N ASP A 158 -11.77 -8.54 8.21
CA ASP A 158 -12.57 -7.43 8.72
C ASP A 158 -13.47 -6.90 7.59
N ALA A 159 -14.79 -7.05 7.73
CA ALA A 159 -15.75 -6.65 6.68
C ALA A 159 -15.73 -5.14 6.39
N ARG A 160 -15.32 -4.31 7.35
CA ARG A 160 -15.28 -2.85 7.20
C ARG A 160 -13.98 -2.34 6.57
N HIS A 161 -12.85 -2.85 7.05
CA HIS A 161 -11.52 -2.34 6.67
C HIS A 161 -10.60 -3.41 6.09
N GLY A 162 -11.05 -4.66 6.03
CA GLY A 162 -10.24 -5.79 5.61
C GLY A 162 -10.22 -6.02 4.10
N SER A 163 -9.26 -6.83 3.69
CA SER A 163 -9.20 -7.47 2.38
C SER A 163 -8.69 -8.90 2.54
N VAL A 164 -9.25 -9.81 1.75
CA VAL A 164 -8.91 -11.24 1.77
C VAL A 164 -8.65 -11.74 0.35
N ILE A 165 -7.77 -12.72 0.21
CA ILE A 165 -7.61 -13.49 -1.01
C ILE A 165 -8.56 -14.68 -0.93
N ILE A 166 -9.30 -14.95 -2.00
CA ILE A 166 -10.21 -16.11 -2.11
C ILE A 166 -9.71 -17.05 -3.22
N GLU A 167 -9.94 -18.33 -3.07
CA GLU A 167 -9.56 -19.35 -4.07
C GLU A 167 -10.42 -19.27 -5.33
N ASN A 168 -11.71 -18.99 -5.15
CA ASN A 168 -12.68 -18.86 -6.22
C ASN A 168 -13.80 -17.88 -5.81
N PRO A 169 -14.58 -17.33 -6.76
CA PRO A 169 -15.66 -16.39 -6.46
C PRO A 169 -16.74 -16.92 -5.52
N GLU A 170 -16.96 -18.24 -5.48
CA GLU A 170 -17.96 -18.90 -4.63
C GLU A 170 -17.55 -18.87 -3.15
N ALA A 171 -16.25 -18.69 -2.88
CA ALA A 171 -15.70 -18.54 -1.52
C ALA A 171 -15.72 -17.07 -1.02
N LEU A 172 -16.49 -16.19 -1.67
CA LEU A 172 -16.59 -14.78 -1.28
C LEU A 172 -17.24 -14.67 0.10
N PRO A 173 -16.57 -14.13 1.12
CA PRO A 173 -17.15 -13.95 2.44
C PRO A 173 -18.33 -12.97 2.42
N GLU A 174 -19.27 -13.16 3.37
CA GLU A 174 -20.38 -12.22 3.56
C GLU A 174 -19.85 -10.79 3.84
N GLY A 175 -20.44 -9.80 3.18
CA GLY A 175 -20.02 -8.40 3.29
C GLY A 175 -18.77 -8.04 2.47
N ALA A 176 -18.16 -9.00 1.76
CA ALA A 176 -17.06 -8.70 0.84
C ALA A 176 -17.57 -8.35 -0.56
N THR A 177 -16.81 -7.51 -1.27
CA THR A 177 -17.02 -7.22 -2.69
C THR A 177 -15.91 -7.85 -3.51
N LEU A 178 -16.28 -8.60 -4.55
CA LEU A 178 -15.33 -9.23 -5.47
C LEU A 178 -14.57 -8.17 -6.27
N CYS A 179 -13.26 -8.30 -6.37
CA CYS A 179 -12.45 -7.45 -7.23
C CYS A 179 -12.63 -7.85 -8.70
N GLU A 180 -13.26 -7.00 -9.51
CA GLU A 180 -13.52 -7.25 -10.94
C GLU A 180 -12.29 -7.02 -11.85
N ALA A 181 -11.12 -6.74 -11.30
CA ALA A 181 -9.92 -6.47 -12.10
C ALA A 181 -9.56 -7.63 -13.06
N TYR A 182 -9.83 -8.86 -12.68
CA TYR A 182 -9.59 -10.03 -13.56
C TYR A 182 -10.47 -9.98 -14.81
N ASN A 183 -11.72 -9.55 -14.68
CA ASN A 183 -12.68 -9.43 -15.79
C ASN A 183 -12.38 -8.20 -16.66
N ASN A 184 -11.60 -7.25 -16.14
CA ASN A 184 -11.28 -5.97 -16.76
C ASN A 184 -9.83 -5.90 -17.27
N GLY A 185 -9.26 -7.03 -17.72
CA GLY A 185 -7.90 -7.08 -18.26
C GLY A 185 -6.80 -6.68 -17.25
N GLY A 186 -7.04 -6.95 -15.96
CA GLY A 186 -6.12 -6.63 -14.88
C GLY A 186 -6.19 -5.18 -14.41
N LYS A 187 -7.24 -4.43 -14.76
CA LYS A 187 -7.40 -3.01 -14.41
C LYS A 187 -8.56 -2.79 -13.45
N CYS A 188 -8.43 -1.78 -12.60
CA CYS A 188 -9.45 -1.41 -11.63
C CYS A 188 -10.62 -0.61 -12.23
N ASN A 189 -10.47 0.01 -13.41
CA ASN A 189 -11.51 0.72 -14.17
C ASN A 189 -12.35 1.69 -13.31
N GLY A 190 -11.71 2.48 -12.46
CA GLY A 190 -12.39 3.45 -11.61
C GLY A 190 -13.10 2.83 -10.40
N CYS A 191 -12.79 1.59 -10.02
CA CYS A 191 -13.27 1.00 -8.76
C CYS A 191 -12.84 1.87 -7.58
N LEU A 192 -13.82 2.41 -6.83
CA LEU A 192 -13.61 3.32 -5.71
C LEU A 192 -13.53 2.62 -4.35
N LEU A 193 -13.51 1.29 -4.30
CA LEU A 193 -13.40 0.53 -3.03
C LEU A 193 -12.12 0.81 -2.25
N TYR A 194 -11.17 1.51 -2.84
CA TYR A 194 -9.97 2.01 -2.18
C TYR A 194 -10.07 3.49 -1.77
N THR A 195 -11.23 4.15 -1.98
CA THR A 195 -11.50 5.51 -1.52
C THR A 195 -12.61 5.50 -0.49
N SER A 196 -12.60 6.43 0.46
CA SER A 196 -13.58 6.52 1.53
C SER A 196 -15.00 6.87 1.07
N ASP A 197 -15.16 7.39 -0.14
CA ASP A 197 -16.42 7.96 -0.63
C ASP A 197 -17.37 6.91 -1.26
N ALA A 198 -17.03 5.63 -1.23
CA ALA A 198 -17.88 4.57 -1.78
C ALA A 198 -19.12 4.26 -0.90
N ALA A 199 -19.32 5.00 0.20
CA ALA A 199 -20.42 4.78 1.15
C ALA A 199 -21.52 5.84 1.09
N ASP A 200 -21.37 6.90 0.29
CA ASP A 200 -22.28 8.07 0.30
C ASP A 200 -22.99 8.33 -1.04
N GLU A 201 -23.10 7.32 -1.94
CA GLU A 201 -23.99 7.41 -3.10
C GLU A 201 -24.99 6.26 -3.16
#